data_3a71030f18a2134b695aa6732d3bc809
#
_entry.id   3a71030f18a2134b695aa6732d3bc809
#
_cell.length_a   1.000
_cell.length_b   1.000
_cell.length_c   1.000
_cell.angle_alpha   90.00
_cell.angle_beta   90.00
_cell.angle_gamma   90.00
#
_symmetry.space_group_name_H-M   'P 1'
#
loop_
_entity.id
_entity.type
_entity.pdbx_description
1 polymer ?
#
loop_
_entity_poly.entity_id
_entity_poly.type
_entity_poly.pdbx_seq_one_letter_code
_entity_poly.pdbx_strand_id
1 'polypeptide(L)'
;NTGALATVGYGTALGVIREAHRRGKNIKVYADETRPRLQGARLTAFELVEEEIPATLIADSVAATLIRDGEIDLILVGADRIAANGDTANKIGTYMLSELAKTHDVPFYVVAPTSTIDTEIESGAEIEIEERAREEVSHIQGVQIAPDEIDVYNPAFDVTPAENITGIVTEKRVIEKPFVEGIKEVKNL
;
A
#
# COMPACT_ATOMS: atom_id res chain seq x y z
N ASN A 1 -4.48 -4.15 4.21
CA ASN A 1 -5.76 -3.94 3.53
C ASN A 1 -6.07 -2.46 3.42
N THR A 2 -6.64 -2.05 2.31
CA THR A 2 -6.99 -0.67 1.97
C THR A 2 -8.48 -0.55 1.59
N GLY A 3 -9.28 -1.52 2.00
CA GLY A 3 -10.70 -1.62 1.76
C GLY A 3 -11.55 -1.21 2.95
N ALA A 4 -12.85 -1.45 2.88
CA ALA A 4 -13.85 -1.10 3.88
C ALA A 4 -13.57 -1.72 5.25
N LEU A 5 -13.02 -2.93 5.30
CA LEU A 5 -12.70 -3.61 6.56
C LEU A 5 -11.60 -2.93 7.38
N ALA A 6 -10.72 -2.15 6.74
CA ALA A 6 -9.65 -1.42 7.42
C ALA A 6 -9.95 0.08 7.60
N THR A 7 -10.74 0.68 6.71
CA THR A 7 -10.89 2.15 6.63
C THR A 7 -12.28 2.64 6.99
N VAL A 8 -13.22 1.75 7.26
CA VAL A 8 -14.65 2.04 7.51
C VAL A 8 -15.29 2.88 6.39
N GLY A 9 -16.11 2.31 5.56
CA GLY A 9 -16.74 2.97 4.42
C GLY A 9 -16.32 2.35 3.10
N TYR A 10 -15.91 3.16 2.12
CA TYR A 10 -15.68 2.68 0.75
C TYR A 10 -14.28 2.08 0.51
N GLY A 11 -13.33 2.41 1.36
CA GLY A 11 -11.92 2.07 1.19
C GLY A 11 -11.12 3.16 0.47
N THR A 12 -9.80 3.03 0.51
CA THR A 12 -8.85 3.92 -0.18
C THR A 12 -8.40 3.31 -1.51
N ALA A 13 -7.28 2.63 -1.59
CA ALA A 13 -6.82 2.00 -2.85
C ALA A 13 -7.84 0.97 -3.38
N LEU A 14 -8.44 0.16 -2.51
CA LEU A 14 -9.50 -0.76 -2.92
C LEU A 14 -10.77 -0.01 -3.35
N GLY A 15 -11.02 1.18 -2.80
CA GLY A 15 -12.12 2.06 -3.24
C GLY A 15 -11.97 2.52 -4.70
N VAL A 16 -10.74 2.81 -5.14
CA VAL A 16 -10.45 3.12 -6.56
C VAL A 16 -10.76 1.93 -7.46
N ILE A 17 -10.36 0.73 -7.05
CA ILE A 17 -10.62 -0.51 -7.78
C ILE A 17 -12.13 -0.77 -7.88
N ARG A 18 -12.87 -0.63 -6.78
CA ARG A 18 -14.34 -0.76 -6.73
C ARG A 18 -15.01 0.17 -7.71
N GLU A 19 -14.61 1.45 -7.70
CA GLU A 19 -15.21 2.44 -8.58
C GLU A 19 -14.90 2.14 -10.05
N ALA A 20 -13.70 1.69 -10.38
CA ALA A 20 -13.34 1.29 -11.72
C ALA A 20 -14.21 0.09 -12.19
N HIS A 21 -14.39 -0.92 -11.33
CA HIS A 21 -15.24 -2.08 -11.61
C HIS A 21 -16.70 -1.66 -11.80
N ARG A 22 -17.25 -0.84 -10.88
CA ARG A 22 -18.63 -0.31 -10.97
C ARG A 22 -18.88 0.45 -12.25
N ARG A 23 -17.86 1.13 -12.79
CA ARG A 23 -17.94 1.83 -14.09
C ARG A 23 -17.76 0.92 -15.30
N GLY A 24 -17.73 -0.39 -15.09
CA GLY A 24 -17.60 -1.37 -16.18
C GLY A 24 -16.22 -1.41 -16.83
N LYS A 25 -15.16 -0.95 -16.13
CA LYS A 25 -13.80 -1.11 -16.61
C LYS A 25 -13.42 -2.58 -16.55
N ASN A 26 -12.80 -3.07 -17.62
CA ASN A 26 -12.24 -4.42 -17.63
C ASN A 26 -10.93 -4.42 -16.84
N ILE A 27 -11.01 -4.77 -15.56
CA ILE A 27 -9.87 -4.80 -14.65
C ILE A 27 -9.62 -6.22 -14.16
N LYS A 28 -8.36 -6.51 -13.85
CA LYS A 28 -7.90 -7.70 -13.13
C LYS A 28 -6.99 -7.24 -12.00
N VAL A 29 -7.22 -7.73 -10.80
CA VAL A 29 -6.47 -7.34 -9.61
C VAL A 29 -5.51 -8.46 -9.22
N TYR A 30 -4.26 -8.13 -8.97
CA TYR A 30 -3.34 -8.97 -8.23
C TYR A 30 -3.22 -8.41 -6.81
N ALA A 31 -3.54 -9.21 -5.82
CA ALA A 31 -3.50 -8.83 -4.42
C ALA A 31 -2.38 -9.57 -3.71
N ASP A 32 -1.42 -8.82 -3.16
CA ASP A 32 -0.37 -9.37 -2.31
C ASP A 32 -0.96 -9.97 -1.03
N GLU A 33 -0.45 -11.12 -0.57
CA GLU A 33 -0.89 -11.73 0.69
C GLU A 33 -0.59 -10.86 1.91
N THR A 34 0.40 -10.00 1.83
CA THR A 34 0.84 -9.04 2.85
C THR A 34 1.38 -9.73 4.11
N ARG A 35 2.57 -10.34 4.01
CA ARG A 35 3.30 -10.83 5.18
C ARG A 35 3.66 -9.64 6.11
N PRO A 36 3.82 -9.87 7.44
CA PRO A 36 3.60 -11.12 8.16
C PRO A 36 2.14 -11.40 8.56
N ARG A 37 1.26 -10.37 8.66
CA ARG A 37 -0.10 -10.52 9.23
C ARG A 37 -1.15 -11.00 8.24
N LEU A 38 -0.81 -11.12 6.95
CA LEU A 38 -1.66 -11.66 5.88
C LEU A 38 -2.98 -10.88 5.67
N GLN A 39 -2.96 -9.54 5.86
CA GLN A 39 -4.18 -8.73 5.65
C GLN A 39 -4.65 -8.78 4.19
N GLY A 40 -3.74 -8.89 3.22
CA GLY A 40 -4.10 -9.06 1.82
C GLY A 40 -4.84 -10.36 1.58
N ALA A 41 -4.32 -11.47 2.09
CA ALA A 41 -4.97 -12.78 1.98
C ALA A 41 -6.30 -12.85 2.74
N ARG A 42 -6.36 -12.25 3.95
CA ARG A 42 -7.50 -12.42 4.86
C ARG A 42 -8.61 -11.40 4.65
N LEU A 43 -8.26 -10.18 4.24
CA LEU A 43 -9.21 -9.07 4.14
C LEU A 43 -9.37 -8.60 2.68
N THR A 44 -8.29 -8.25 1.98
CA THR A 44 -8.38 -7.75 0.60
C THR A 44 -8.99 -8.80 -0.34
N ALA A 45 -8.53 -10.04 -0.27
CA ALA A 45 -9.06 -11.12 -1.09
C ALA A 45 -10.55 -11.39 -0.78
N PHE A 46 -10.95 -11.33 0.50
CA PHE A 46 -12.35 -11.46 0.90
C PHE A 46 -13.22 -10.36 0.26
N GLU A 47 -12.82 -9.09 0.39
CA GLU A 47 -13.59 -7.97 -0.18
C GLU A 47 -13.68 -8.05 -1.72
N LEU A 48 -12.61 -8.46 -2.40
CA LEU A 48 -12.63 -8.62 -3.86
C LEU A 48 -13.58 -9.72 -4.32
N VAL A 49 -13.62 -10.84 -3.59
CA VAL A 49 -14.55 -11.96 -3.87
C VAL A 49 -15.99 -11.56 -3.63
N GLU A 50 -16.31 -10.93 -2.48
CA GLU A 50 -17.67 -10.48 -2.16
C GLU A 50 -18.21 -9.46 -3.18
N GLU A 51 -17.35 -8.70 -3.81
CA GLU A 51 -17.73 -7.70 -4.81
C GLU A 51 -17.60 -8.18 -6.26
N GLU A 52 -17.34 -9.48 -6.45
CA GLU A 52 -17.21 -10.12 -7.76
C GLU A 52 -16.15 -9.45 -8.67
N ILE A 53 -15.11 -8.84 -8.07
CA ILE A 53 -14.00 -8.20 -8.78
C ILE A 53 -13.00 -9.28 -9.19
N PRO A 54 -12.66 -9.42 -10.49
CA PRO A 54 -11.68 -10.40 -10.96
C PRO A 54 -10.32 -10.20 -10.28
N ALA A 55 -9.89 -11.18 -9.47
CA ALA A 55 -8.69 -11.05 -8.67
C ALA A 55 -7.89 -12.35 -8.58
N THR A 56 -6.60 -12.20 -8.34
CA THR A 56 -5.67 -13.29 -8.04
C THR A 56 -4.87 -12.93 -6.81
N LEU A 57 -4.90 -13.78 -5.80
CA LEU A 57 -4.04 -13.67 -4.62
C LEU A 57 -2.64 -14.19 -4.97
N ILE A 58 -1.61 -13.46 -4.59
CA ILE A 58 -0.21 -13.79 -4.82
C ILE A 58 0.61 -13.70 -3.52
N ALA A 59 1.70 -14.46 -3.44
CA ALA A 59 2.73 -14.20 -2.43
C ALA A 59 3.43 -12.87 -2.75
N ASP A 60 3.82 -12.11 -1.73
CA ASP A 60 4.37 -10.75 -1.89
C ASP A 60 5.52 -10.68 -2.91
N SER A 61 6.40 -11.69 -2.93
CA SER A 61 7.54 -11.73 -3.87
C SER A 61 7.15 -11.98 -5.34
N VAL A 62 5.94 -12.48 -5.62
CA VAL A 62 5.47 -12.76 -6.98
C VAL A 62 5.18 -11.47 -7.75
N ALA A 63 4.87 -10.38 -7.04
CA ALA A 63 4.68 -9.06 -7.65
C ALA A 63 5.86 -8.64 -8.54
N ALA A 64 7.10 -8.93 -8.11
CA ALA A 64 8.31 -8.64 -8.88
C ALA A 64 8.30 -9.31 -10.26
N THR A 65 7.84 -10.55 -10.35
CA THR A 65 7.75 -11.29 -11.62
C THR A 65 6.70 -10.66 -12.53
N LEU A 66 5.52 -10.37 -12.00
CA LEU A 66 4.42 -9.78 -12.77
C LEU A 66 4.77 -8.38 -13.30
N ILE A 67 5.42 -7.56 -12.49
CA ILE A 67 5.89 -6.22 -12.91
C ILE A 67 6.92 -6.35 -14.02
N ARG A 68 7.95 -7.20 -13.84
CA ARG A 68 9.00 -7.43 -14.84
C ARG A 68 8.42 -7.92 -16.18
N ASP A 69 7.44 -8.79 -16.13
CA ASP A 69 6.85 -9.41 -17.31
C ASP A 69 5.79 -8.52 -18.00
N GLY A 70 5.55 -7.31 -17.49
CA GLY A 70 4.63 -6.32 -18.07
C GLY A 70 3.15 -6.66 -17.87
N GLU A 71 2.83 -7.45 -16.85
CA GLU A 71 1.45 -7.86 -16.53
C GLU A 71 0.71 -6.82 -15.66
N ILE A 72 1.40 -5.77 -15.20
CA ILE A 72 0.88 -4.75 -14.29
C ILE A 72 0.88 -3.38 -14.95
N ASP A 73 -0.32 -2.80 -15.10
CA ASP A 73 -0.50 -1.47 -15.70
C ASP A 73 -0.34 -0.33 -14.68
N LEU A 74 -0.66 -0.60 -13.38
CA LEU A 74 -0.48 0.35 -12.30
C LEU A 74 -0.49 -0.34 -10.93
N ILE A 75 0.10 0.32 -9.94
CA ILE A 75 0.11 -0.13 -8.54
C ILE A 75 -0.63 0.88 -7.67
N LEU A 76 -1.51 0.38 -6.80
CA LEU A 76 -2.26 1.16 -5.82
C LEU A 76 -1.94 0.67 -4.42
N VAL A 77 -1.53 1.57 -3.55
CA VAL A 77 -1.27 1.30 -2.13
C VAL A 77 -2.00 2.30 -1.25
N GLY A 78 -2.18 1.96 0.02
CA GLY A 78 -2.62 2.90 1.04
C GLY A 78 -1.46 3.72 1.59
N ALA A 79 -1.72 4.42 2.70
CA ALA A 79 -0.69 5.05 3.50
C ALA A 79 -1.08 5.03 4.98
N ASP A 80 -0.09 4.78 5.84
CA ASP A 80 -0.23 4.96 7.29
C ASP A 80 0.14 6.40 7.70
N ARG A 81 1.11 7.02 6.98
CA ARG A 81 1.48 8.44 7.14
C ARG A 81 2.13 8.98 5.87
N ILE A 82 1.84 10.24 5.55
CA ILE A 82 2.43 10.96 4.42
C ILE A 82 3.07 12.25 4.97
N ALA A 83 4.37 12.43 4.76
CA ALA A 83 5.12 13.61 5.16
C ALA A 83 4.87 14.81 4.24
N ALA A 84 5.27 16.01 4.65
CA ALA A 84 5.07 17.25 3.89
C ALA A 84 5.72 17.23 2.48
N ASN A 85 6.82 16.47 2.30
CA ASN A 85 7.48 16.32 1.01
C ASN A 85 6.84 15.24 0.11
N GLY A 86 5.87 14.47 0.63
CA GLY A 86 5.21 13.37 -0.08
C GLY A 86 5.81 11.98 0.18
N ASP A 87 6.90 11.87 0.95
CA ASP A 87 7.37 10.56 1.41
C ASP A 87 6.28 9.86 2.20
N THR A 88 6.11 8.57 1.96
CA THR A 88 4.95 7.85 2.47
C THR A 88 5.37 6.61 3.24
N ALA A 89 5.00 6.53 4.51
CA ALA A 89 5.07 5.30 5.28
C ALA A 89 3.82 4.46 5.04
N ASN A 90 4.00 3.19 4.73
CA ASN A 90 2.92 2.22 4.58
C ASN A 90 3.41 0.82 4.97
N LYS A 91 2.51 -0.16 4.91
CA LYS A 91 2.80 -1.55 5.26
C LYS A 91 4.10 -2.02 4.60
N ILE A 92 4.93 -2.73 5.40
CA ILE A 92 6.20 -3.31 4.92
C ILE A 92 6.01 -4.03 3.57
N GLY A 93 6.92 -3.79 2.62
CA GLY A 93 6.85 -4.26 1.24
C GLY A 93 6.44 -3.17 0.24
N THR A 94 5.87 -2.05 0.71
CA THR A 94 5.48 -0.93 -0.16
C THR A 94 6.68 -0.29 -0.84
N TYR A 95 7.78 -0.09 -0.12
CA TYR A 95 9.04 0.41 -0.69
C TYR A 95 9.56 -0.49 -1.81
N MET A 96 9.58 -1.81 -1.58
CA MET A 96 10.00 -2.78 -2.59
C MET A 96 9.17 -2.65 -3.88
N LEU A 97 7.84 -2.56 -3.75
CA LEU A 97 6.97 -2.38 -4.92
C LEU A 97 7.24 -1.07 -5.65
N SER A 98 7.52 0.02 -4.92
CA SER A 98 7.80 1.33 -5.51
C SER A 98 9.11 1.35 -6.31
N GLU A 99 10.15 0.66 -5.84
CA GLU A 99 11.42 0.50 -6.55
C GLU A 99 11.26 -0.33 -7.83
N LEU A 100 10.48 -1.41 -7.75
CA LEU A 100 10.17 -2.22 -8.92
C LEU A 100 9.32 -1.43 -9.93
N ALA A 101 8.32 -0.68 -9.47
CA ALA A 101 7.50 0.18 -10.31
C ALA A 101 8.35 1.21 -11.05
N LYS A 102 9.25 1.90 -10.34
CA LYS A 102 10.19 2.87 -10.92
C LYS A 102 11.12 2.23 -11.96
N THR A 103 11.65 1.04 -11.66
CA THR A 103 12.58 0.32 -12.55
C THR A 103 11.91 -0.12 -13.85
N HIS A 104 10.61 -0.40 -13.83
CA HIS A 104 9.85 -0.91 -14.97
C HIS A 104 8.83 0.10 -15.54
N ASP A 105 8.93 1.37 -15.16
CA ASP A 105 8.05 2.46 -15.60
C ASP A 105 6.55 2.19 -15.36
N VAL A 106 6.21 1.46 -14.27
CA VAL A 106 4.83 1.21 -13.87
C VAL A 106 4.35 2.36 -12.96
N PRO A 107 3.21 3.01 -13.25
CA PRO A 107 2.66 4.05 -12.39
C PRO A 107 2.36 3.53 -10.98
N PHE A 108 2.80 4.28 -9.96
CA PHE A 108 2.64 3.94 -8.55
C PHE A 108 1.88 5.03 -7.82
N TYR A 109 0.69 4.72 -7.33
CA TYR A 109 -0.18 5.69 -6.65
C TYR A 109 -0.39 5.35 -5.19
N VAL A 110 -0.29 6.36 -4.35
CA VAL A 110 -0.69 6.31 -2.95
C VAL A 110 -2.12 6.83 -2.83
N VAL A 111 -3.00 6.09 -2.18
CA VAL A 111 -4.42 6.46 -2.02
C VAL A 111 -4.75 6.54 -0.53
N ALA A 112 -4.96 7.74 -0.04
CA ALA A 112 -5.19 7.99 1.38
C ALA A 112 -6.01 9.27 1.61
N PRO A 113 -6.79 9.37 2.70
CA PRO A 113 -7.49 10.59 3.03
C PRO A 113 -6.50 11.69 3.46
N THR A 114 -6.90 12.95 3.32
CA THR A 114 -6.07 14.10 3.73
C THR A 114 -5.70 14.08 5.21
N SER A 115 -6.45 13.37 6.05
CA SER A 115 -6.12 13.16 7.47
C SER A 115 -4.86 12.34 7.70
N THR A 116 -4.43 11.54 6.72
CA THR A 116 -3.19 10.75 6.77
C THR A 116 -1.95 11.62 6.52
N ILE A 117 -2.13 12.81 5.93
CA ILE A 117 -1.04 13.73 5.65
C ILE A 117 -0.66 14.49 6.92
N ASP A 118 0.59 14.37 7.32
CA ASP A 118 1.20 15.05 8.48
C ASP A 118 2.21 16.08 7.97
N THR A 119 1.81 17.36 8.00
CA THR A 119 2.64 18.48 7.52
C THR A 119 3.64 18.96 8.55
N GLU A 120 3.62 18.44 9.79
CA GLU A 120 4.61 18.73 10.81
C GLU A 120 5.88 17.88 10.64
N ILE A 121 5.79 16.78 9.90
CA ILE A 121 6.91 15.93 9.49
C ILE A 121 7.37 16.39 8.11
N GLU A 122 8.62 16.86 8.02
CA GLU A 122 9.16 17.41 6.76
C GLU A 122 9.44 16.32 5.73
N SER A 123 9.96 15.17 6.18
CA SER A 123 10.35 14.05 5.30
C SER A 123 10.12 12.69 5.95
N GLY A 124 10.19 11.65 5.14
CA GLY A 124 10.05 10.28 5.59
C GLY A 124 11.12 9.81 6.59
N ALA A 125 12.28 10.50 6.64
CA ALA A 125 13.34 10.20 7.60
C ALA A 125 12.93 10.47 9.06
N GLU A 126 11.90 11.29 9.28
CA GLU A 126 11.39 11.62 10.60
C GLU A 126 10.24 10.71 11.04
N ILE A 127 9.77 9.84 10.16
CA ILE A 127 8.69 8.92 10.49
C ILE A 127 9.25 7.77 11.32
N GLU A 128 8.80 7.66 12.58
CA GLU A 128 9.16 6.55 13.44
C GLU A 128 8.49 5.25 12.97
N ILE A 129 9.30 4.21 12.74
CA ILE A 129 8.83 2.90 12.29
C ILE A 129 8.68 1.95 13.47
N GLU A 130 7.46 1.50 13.70
CA GLU A 130 7.11 0.52 14.73
C GLU A 130 7.78 -0.84 14.41
N GLU A 131 8.52 -1.39 15.39
CA GLU A 131 8.97 -2.78 15.36
C GLU A 131 8.01 -3.64 16.16
N ARG A 132 7.55 -4.75 15.58
CA ARG A 132 6.52 -5.62 16.14
C ARG A 132 7.08 -6.94 16.65
N ALA A 133 6.24 -7.67 17.40
CA ALA A 133 6.61 -8.93 18.01
C ALA A 133 7.09 -9.97 16.98
N ARG A 134 8.12 -10.74 17.39
CA ARG A 134 8.72 -11.80 16.56
C ARG A 134 7.71 -12.84 16.11
N GLU A 135 6.71 -13.10 16.94
CA GLU A 135 5.67 -14.11 16.70
C GLU A 135 4.88 -13.84 15.42
N GLU A 136 4.72 -12.58 15.01
CA GLU A 136 4.05 -12.25 13.76
C GLU A 136 4.80 -12.82 12.54
N VAL A 137 6.13 -12.93 12.61
CA VAL A 137 6.96 -13.50 11.53
C VAL A 137 7.18 -14.99 11.73
N SER A 138 7.49 -15.41 12.96
CA SER A 138 7.86 -16.80 13.28
C SER A 138 6.66 -17.76 13.39
N HIS A 139 5.44 -17.23 13.40
CA HIS A 139 4.22 -18.04 13.42
C HIS A 139 3.24 -17.61 12.33
N ILE A 140 2.44 -18.57 11.86
CA ILE A 140 1.27 -18.31 10.99
C ILE A 140 0.05 -18.97 11.64
N GLN A 141 -0.98 -18.15 11.97
CA GLN A 141 -2.21 -18.62 12.60
C GLN A 141 -1.96 -19.47 13.87
N GLY A 142 -0.98 -19.07 14.67
CA GLY A 142 -0.59 -19.78 15.89
C GLY A 142 0.31 -21.01 15.68
N VAL A 143 0.60 -21.37 14.43
CA VAL A 143 1.54 -22.44 14.11
C VAL A 143 2.94 -21.86 13.94
N GLN A 144 3.88 -22.34 14.75
CA GLN A 144 5.28 -21.95 14.63
C GLN A 144 5.90 -22.51 13.34
N ILE A 145 6.60 -21.65 12.60
CA ILE A 145 7.23 -21.98 11.33
C ILE A 145 8.74 -21.75 11.33
N ALA A 146 9.28 -21.11 12.38
CA ALA A 146 10.70 -20.82 12.52
C ALA A 146 11.24 -21.37 13.86
N PRO A 147 12.51 -21.76 13.94
CA PRO A 147 13.15 -22.18 15.19
C PRO A 147 13.10 -21.09 16.27
N ASP A 148 13.08 -21.49 17.55
CA ASP A 148 13.02 -20.56 18.68
C ASP A 148 14.26 -19.67 18.79
N GLU A 149 15.41 -20.19 18.40
CA GLU A 149 16.71 -19.53 18.55
C GLU A 149 17.02 -18.52 17.43
N ILE A 150 16.18 -18.44 16.37
CA ILE A 150 16.42 -17.48 15.29
C ILE A 150 15.99 -16.06 15.70
N ASP A 151 16.84 -15.08 15.48
CA ASP A 151 16.49 -13.68 15.64
C ASP A 151 15.49 -13.26 14.56
N VAL A 152 14.57 -12.36 14.92
CA VAL A 152 13.55 -11.83 14.01
C VAL A 152 13.61 -10.31 14.02
N TYR A 153 13.67 -9.71 12.83
CA TYR A 153 13.46 -8.29 12.61
C TYR A 153 12.12 -8.08 11.92
N ASN A 154 11.21 -7.33 12.55
CA ASN A 154 9.82 -7.21 12.12
C ASN A 154 9.35 -5.73 12.12
N PRO A 155 9.87 -4.88 11.21
CA PRO A 155 9.31 -3.55 11.04
C PRO A 155 7.89 -3.64 10.45
N ALA A 156 6.96 -2.89 11.01
CA ALA A 156 5.56 -2.91 10.56
C ALA A 156 5.37 -2.19 9.22
N PHE A 157 6.20 -1.18 8.96
CA PHE A 157 6.10 -0.24 7.83
C PHE A 157 7.46 -0.05 7.18
N ASP A 158 7.45 0.43 5.95
CA ASP A 158 8.60 1.01 5.27
C ASP A 158 8.25 2.39 4.68
N VAL A 159 9.26 3.17 4.33
CA VAL A 159 9.09 4.50 3.77
C VAL A 159 9.39 4.48 2.27
N THR A 160 8.41 4.90 1.49
CA THR A 160 8.53 5.10 0.05
C THR A 160 8.92 6.55 -0.23
N PRO A 161 10.04 6.81 -0.93
CA PRO A 161 10.41 8.15 -1.33
C PRO A 161 9.38 8.76 -2.29
N ALA A 162 9.11 10.06 -2.13
CA ALA A 162 8.19 10.80 -3.00
C ALA A 162 8.55 10.71 -4.49
N GLU A 163 9.84 10.59 -4.80
CA GLU A 163 10.31 10.44 -6.19
C GLU A 163 9.81 9.16 -6.89
N ASN A 164 9.50 8.10 -6.14
CA ASN A 164 8.96 6.85 -6.68
C ASN A 164 7.44 6.89 -6.88
N ILE A 165 6.75 7.88 -6.29
CA ILE A 165 5.29 7.99 -6.32
C ILE A 165 4.88 8.80 -7.54
N THR A 166 3.96 8.28 -8.34
CA THR A 166 3.39 8.97 -9.52
C THR A 166 2.38 10.04 -9.10
N GLY A 167 1.55 9.73 -8.12
CA GLY A 167 0.54 10.65 -7.59
C GLY A 167 -0.02 10.19 -6.25
N ILE A 168 -0.53 11.15 -5.48
CA ILE A 168 -1.24 10.90 -4.21
C ILE A 168 -2.72 11.22 -4.43
N VAL A 169 -3.56 10.21 -4.30
CA VAL A 169 -5.01 10.31 -4.49
C VAL A 169 -5.67 10.53 -3.14
N THR A 170 -6.42 11.61 -3.02
CA THR A 170 -7.17 11.97 -1.80
C THR A 170 -8.66 12.10 -2.09
N GLU A 171 -9.48 12.24 -1.05
CA GLU A 171 -10.91 12.51 -1.17
C GLU A 171 -11.21 13.88 -1.80
N LYS A 172 -10.21 14.77 -1.87
CA LYS A 172 -10.36 16.10 -2.43
C LYS A 172 -9.90 16.16 -3.87
N ARG A 173 -8.72 15.62 -4.16
CA ARG A 173 -8.15 15.57 -5.52
C ARG A 173 -6.97 14.60 -5.62
N VAL A 174 -6.51 14.39 -6.85
CA VAL A 174 -5.19 13.79 -7.11
C VAL A 174 -4.13 14.88 -6.99
N ILE A 175 -3.10 14.64 -6.19
CA ILE A 175 -1.94 15.51 -6.04
C ILE A 175 -0.84 14.94 -6.95
N GLU A 176 -0.39 15.77 -7.88
CA GLU A 176 0.72 15.46 -8.78
C GLU A 176 2.02 16.11 -8.29
N LYS A 177 3.16 15.69 -8.81
CA LYS A 177 4.45 16.32 -8.52
C LYS A 177 4.50 17.76 -9.04
N PRO A 178 5.11 18.70 -8.32
CA PRO A 178 5.76 18.56 -6.99
C PRO A 178 4.75 18.46 -5.85
N PHE A 179 4.91 17.49 -4.96
CA PHE A 179 3.93 17.18 -3.92
C PHE A 179 3.80 18.25 -2.83
N VAL A 180 4.89 18.93 -2.47
CA VAL A 180 4.92 19.92 -1.38
C VAL A 180 3.83 20.98 -1.51
N GLU A 181 3.66 21.53 -2.70
CA GLU A 181 2.66 22.55 -2.97
C GLU A 181 1.24 21.97 -2.96
N GLY A 182 1.06 20.85 -3.65
CA GLY A 182 -0.24 20.16 -3.70
C GLY A 182 -0.72 19.67 -2.34
N ILE A 183 0.18 19.19 -1.48
CA ILE A 183 -0.12 18.81 -0.10
C ILE A 183 -0.58 20.01 0.72
N LYS A 184 0.13 21.13 0.66
CA LYS A 184 -0.28 22.37 1.35
C LYS A 184 -1.67 22.84 0.91
N GLU A 185 -1.95 22.80 -0.39
CA GLU A 185 -3.26 23.19 -0.90
C GLU A 185 -4.40 22.32 -0.39
N VAL A 186 -4.27 20.98 -0.43
CA VAL A 186 -5.33 20.07 0.03
C VAL A 186 -5.56 20.14 1.54
N LYS A 187 -4.55 20.50 2.33
CA LYS A 187 -4.70 20.68 3.79
C LYS A 187 -5.43 21.97 4.14
N ASN A 188 -5.42 22.96 3.25
CA ASN A 188 -6.09 24.25 3.45
C ASN A 188 -7.53 24.27 2.86
N LEU A 189 -7.94 23.26 2.12
CA LEU A 189 -9.31 23.06 1.62
C LEU A 189 -10.20 22.42 2.68
#